data_869e96ba145dd61b81abc6251eeef5de
#
_entry.id   869e96ba145dd61b81abc6251eeef5de
#
_cell.length_a   1.000
_cell.length_b   1.000
_cell.length_c   1.000
_cell.angle_alpha   90.00
_cell.angle_beta   90.00
_cell.angle_gamma   90.00
#
_symmetry.space_group_name_H-M   'P 1'
#
loop_
_entity.id
_entity.type
_entity.pdbx_description
1 polymer ?
#
loop_
_entity_poly.entity_id
_entity_poly.type
_entity_poly.pdbx_seq_one_letter_code
_entity_poly.pdbx_strand_id
1 'polypeptide(L)'
;MKSYSNQRRLSLIFRYILLIVLAILWILPIVWIVLASFSFNDTGFVSTFWPEKFTLQNYIGIFTNPQYPFGNWIINTLVISLLSMVISTFLTISVAYVLSRLRFAFRKPFLQIALVLGMFPGFMSMIALYYILKGLNMLNLFGLLLVYVGGAGLGFYVAKGFFDTIPRSIDEAAEIDGATNWQVFLHIGLPLSKPMIVYTALTAFIAPWTDFIFSGIILSTSGNAKTYTVAYGLYNMVHTAKGNATAYFAQFVAGCVIIAIPITILFVFMQKFYVNGITAGADKG
;
A
#
# COMPACT_ATOMS: atom_id res chain seq x y z
N MET A 1 14.27 -31.65 -37.42
CA MET A 1 14.52 -30.25 -36.88
C MET A 1 13.40 -29.24 -37.18
N LYS A 2 12.69 -29.24 -38.29
CA LYS A 2 11.57 -28.30 -38.56
C LYS A 2 10.36 -28.47 -37.63
N SER A 3 10.07 -29.66 -37.12
CA SER A 3 8.92 -29.91 -36.20
C SER A 3 9.07 -29.24 -34.83
N TYR A 4 10.26 -29.24 -34.24
CA TYR A 4 10.54 -28.60 -32.93
C TYR A 4 10.42 -27.06 -32.99
N SER A 5 10.85 -26.46 -34.09
CA SER A 5 10.74 -25.01 -34.31
C SER A 5 9.26 -24.56 -34.42
N ASN A 6 8.41 -25.36 -35.08
CA ASN A 6 6.98 -25.04 -35.20
C ASN A 6 6.21 -25.22 -33.87
N GLN A 7 6.52 -26.26 -33.12
CA GLN A 7 5.92 -26.48 -31.78
C GLN A 7 6.30 -25.34 -30.81
N ARG A 8 7.56 -24.89 -30.84
CA ARG A 8 8.02 -23.75 -30.02
C ARG A 8 7.32 -22.44 -30.42
N ARG A 9 7.13 -22.20 -31.74
CA ARG A 9 6.39 -21.02 -32.23
C ARG A 9 4.93 -21.05 -31.83
N LEU A 10 4.25 -22.19 -31.96
CA LEU A 10 2.86 -22.36 -31.56
C LEU A 10 2.68 -22.16 -30.04
N SER A 11 3.57 -22.71 -29.24
CA SER A 11 3.57 -22.50 -27.79
C SER A 11 3.80 -21.02 -27.40
N LEU A 12 4.68 -20.31 -28.10
CA LEU A 12 4.86 -18.86 -27.90
C LEU A 12 3.63 -18.07 -28.27
N ILE A 13 3.02 -18.34 -29.44
CA ILE A 13 1.78 -17.67 -29.89
C ILE A 13 0.67 -17.89 -28.85
N PHE A 14 0.46 -19.14 -28.40
CA PHE A 14 -0.54 -19.42 -27.39
C PHE A 14 -0.29 -18.67 -26.09
N ARG A 15 0.96 -18.59 -25.62
CA ARG A 15 1.32 -17.82 -24.41
C ARG A 15 1.04 -16.33 -24.58
N TYR A 16 1.37 -15.74 -25.72
CA TYR A 16 1.07 -14.33 -26.01
C TYR A 16 -0.44 -14.06 -26.08
N ILE A 17 -1.20 -14.93 -26.75
CA ILE A 17 -2.67 -14.80 -26.80
C ILE A 17 -3.23 -14.87 -25.37
N LEU A 18 -2.81 -15.85 -24.56
CA LEU A 18 -3.27 -15.98 -23.18
C LEU A 18 -2.91 -14.72 -22.36
N LEU A 19 -1.69 -14.20 -22.49
CA LEU A 19 -1.27 -12.97 -21.81
C LEU A 19 -2.10 -11.76 -22.25
N ILE A 20 -2.39 -11.62 -23.53
CA ILE A 20 -3.23 -10.52 -24.05
C ILE A 20 -4.65 -10.62 -23.50
N VAL A 21 -5.25 -11.83 -23.52
CA VAL A 21 -6.60 -12.03 -22.99
C VAL A 21 -6.65 -11.70 -21.49
N LEU A 22 -5.69 -12.19 -20.70
CA LEU A 22 -5.60 -11.86 -19.29
C LEU A 22 -5.40 -10.35 -19.07
N ALA A 23 -4.54 -9.70 -19.84
CA ALA A 23 -4.32 -8.26 -19.74
C ALA A 23 -5.61 -7.47 -20.02
N ILE A 24 -6.36 -7.83 -21.08
CA ILE A 24 -7.65 -7.20 -21.40
C ILE A 24 -8.65 -7.38 -20.23
N LEU A 25 -8.77 -8.61 -19.70
CA LEU A 25 -9.68 -8.88 -18.58
C LEU A 25 -9.34 -8.06 -17.33
N TRP A 26 -8.05 -7.84 -17.05
CA TRP A 26 -7.60 -7.01 -15.92
C TRP A 26 -7.78 -5.52 -16.15
N ILE A 27 -7.59 -5.05 -17.39
CA ILE A 27 -7.70 -3.63 -17.73
C ILE A 27 -9.16 -3.19 -17.89
N LEU A 28 -10.04 -4.08 -18.33
CA LEU A 28 -11.45 -3.77 -18.61
C LEU A 28 -12.19 -3.07 -17.46
N PRO A 29 -12.14 -3.54 -16.19
CA PRO A 29 -12.79 -2.84 -15.08
C PRO A 29 -12.15 -1.46 -14.82
N ILE A 30 -10.85 -1.31 -15.02
CA ILE A 30 -10.16 -0.02 -14.83
C ILE A 30 -10.64 0.97 -15.90
N VAL A 31 -10.72 0.53 -17.16
CA VAL A 31 -11.25 1.35 -18.27
C VAL A 31 -12.68 1.77 -17.98
N TRP A 32 -13.52 0.84 -17.49
CA TRP A 32 -14.89 1.17 -17.13
C TRP A 32 -14.97 2.23 -16.01
N ILE A 33 -14.16 2.11 -14.95
CA ILE A 33 -14.08 3.11 -13.88
C ILE A 33 -13.69 4.49 -14.45
N VAL A 34 -12.70 4.54 -15.33
CA VAL A 34 -12.28 5.80 -15.95
C VAL A 34 -13.39 6.37 -16.85
N LEU A 35 -14.04 5.57 -17.68
CA LEU A 35 -15.17 6.00 -18.49
C LEU A 35 -16.34 6.49 -17.63
N ALA A 36 -16.70 5.72 -16.59
CA ALA A 36 -17.76 6.06 -15.68
C ALA A 36 -17.51 7.39 -14.95
N SER A 37 -16.26 7.74 -14.63
CA SER A 37 -15.91 9.01 -14.00
C SER A 37 -16.21 10.25 -14.86
N PHE A 38 -16.24 10.08 -16.19
CA PHE A 38 -16.61 11.12 -17.17
C PHE A 38 -18.07 11.06 -17.59
N SER A 39 -18.86 10.11 -17.07
CA SER A 39 -20.25 9.96 -17.49
C SER A 39 -21.13 11.06 -16.88
N PHE A 40 -21.87 11.76 -17.75
CA PHE A 40 -22.96 12.63 -17.32
C PHE A 40 -24.20 11.77 -17.07
N ASN A 41 -24.78 11.91 -15.88
CA ASN A 41 -26.02 11.21 -15.55
C ASN A 41 -26.82 12.02 -14.53
N ASP A 42 -28.07 12.31 -14.83
CA ASP A 42 -28.99 13.08 -13.96
C ASP A 42 -29.33 12.32 -12.66
N THR A 43 -29.23 10.99 -12.67
CA THR A 43 -29.51 10.14 -11.50
C THR A 43 -28.27 9.90 -10.62
N GLY A 44 -27.08 10.33 -11.06
CA GLY A 44 -25.81 10.08 -10.37
C GLY A 44 -25.27 8.64 -10.50
N PHE A 45 -26.07 7.70 -11.01
CA PHE A 45 -25.68 6.30 -11.19
C PHE A 45 -25.29 6.00 -12.63
N VAL A 46 -24.17 5.32 -12.84
CA VAL A 46 -23.67 4.94 -14.17
C VAL A 46 -24.12 3.51 -14.46
N SER A 47 -25.09 3.36 -15.37
CA SER A 47 -25.67 2.08 -15.77
C SER A 47 -25.08 1.51 -17.06
N THR A 48 -24.42 2.35 -17.87
CA THR A 48 -23.87 1.99 -19.19
C THR A 48 -22.36 1.87 -19.15
N PHE A 49 -21.79 0.96 -19.96
CA PHE A 49 -20.34 0.83 -20.06
C PHE A 49 -19.72 2.06 -20.75
N TRP A 50 -20.39 2.59 -21.78
CA TRP A 50 -19.95 3.75 -22.54
C TRP A 50 -20.78 4.96 -22.17
N PRO A 51 -20.17 6.10 -21.79
CA PRO A 51 -20.90 7.33 -21.49
C PRO A 51 -21.68 7.84 -22.69
N GLU A 52 -22.95 8.15 -22.51
CA GLU A 52 -23.76 8.82 -23.56
C GLU A 52 -23.30 10.26 -23.78
N LYS A 53 -22.91 10.92 -22.68
CA LYS A 53 -22.33 12.27 -22.73
C LYS A 53 -21.13 12.32 -21.77
N PHE A 54 -20.04 12.93 -22.24
CA PHE A 54 -18.83 13.14 -21.45
C PHE A 54 -18.91 14.47 -20.69
N THR A 55 -18.54 14.45 -19.40
CA THR A 55 -18.52 15.64 -18.54
C THR A 55 -17.36 15.61 -17.58
N LEU A 56 -16.88 16.80 -17.18
CA LEU A 56 -15.95 17.00 -16.06
C LEU A 56 -16.65 17.37 -14.74
N GLN A 57 -17.99 17.47 -14.76
CA GLN A 57 -18.75 17.91 -13.58
C GLN A 57 -18.56 17.00 -12.36
N ASN A 58 -18.31 15.69 -12.55
CA ASN A 58 -18.06 14.77 -11.46
C ASN A 58 -16.76 15.12 -10.71
N TYR A 59 -15.73 15.53 -11.45
CA TYR A 59 -14.45 15.99 -10.90
C TYR A 59 -14.57 17.36 -10.21
N ILE A 60 -15.32 18.29 -10.79
CA ILE A 60 -15.58 19.58 -10.15
C ILE A 60 -16.46 19.36 -8.91
N GLY A 61 -17.52 18.57 -9.06
CA GLY A 61 -18.51 18.32 -8.01
C GLY A 61 -17.90 17.69 -6.76
N ILE A 62 -16.95 16.76 -6.88
CA ILE A 62 -16.34 16.13 -5.71
C ILE A 62 -15.53 17.12 -4.85
N PHE A 63 -14.91 18.15 -5.46
CA PHE A 63 -14.17 19.18 -4.74
C PHE A 63 -15.06 20.32 -4.22
N THR A 64 -16.20 20.56 -4.86
CA THR A 64 -17.11 21.65 -4.50
C THR A 64 -18.28 21.21 -3.61
N ASN A 65 -18.44 19.93 -3.38
CA ASN A 65 -19.52 19.38 -2.57
C ASN A 65 -19.35 19.78 -1.10
N PRO A 66 -20.26 20.57 -0.52
CA PRO A 66 -20.13 21.04 0.87
C PRO A 66 -20.28 19.92 1.91
N GLN A 67 -20.95 18.83 1.54
CA GLN A 67 -21.19 17.68 2.42
C GLN A 67 -19.95 16.77 2.53
N TYR A 68 -19.13 16.73 1.49
CA TYR A 68 -17.99 15.81 1.37
C TYR A 68 -16.68 16.58 1.16
N PRO A 69 -15.93 16.86 2.22
CA PRO A 69 -14.70 17.68 2.15
C PRO A 69 -13.53 16.85 1.57
N PHE A 70 -13.62 16.46 0.29
CA PHE A 70 -12.71 15.57 -0.41
C PHE A 70 -11.25 16.08 -0.38
N GLY A 71 -11.05 17.38 -0.53
CA GLY A 71 -9.71 17.99 -0.44
C GLY A 71 -9.04 17.72 0.91
N ASN A 72 -9.81 17.80 2.02
CA ASN A 72 -9.27 17.47 3.35
C ASN A 72 -8.89 15.98 3.44
N TRP A 73 -9.71 15.08 2.87
CA TRP A 73 -9.43 13.65 2.88
C TRP A 73 -8.14 13.29 2.16
N ILE A 74 -7.89 13.91 1.00
CA ILE A 74 -6.63 13.73 0.26
C ILE A 74 -5.45 14.20 1.10
N ILE A 75 -5.53 15.41 1.68
CA ILE A 75 -4.44 15.97 2.48
C ILE A 75 -4.17 15.09 3.71
N ASN A 76 -5.20 14.70 4.45
CA ASN A 76 -5.05 13.80 5.60
C ASN A 76 -4.36 12.49 5.22
N THR A 77 -4.83 11.86 4.13
CA THR A 77 -4.27 10.59 3.66
C THR A 77 -2.83 10.77 3.20
N LEU A 78 -2.54 11.83 2.45
CA LEU A 78 -1.19 12.10 1.96
C LEU A 78 -0.21 12.31 3.13
N VAL A 79 -0.59 13.11 4.13
CA VAL A 79 0.25 13.34 5.33
C VAL A 79 0.50 12.03 6.08
N ILE A 80 -0.56 11.25 6.36
CA ILE A 80 -0.42 9.96 7.06
C ILE A 80 0.45 9.02 6.23
N SER A 81 0.24 8.92 4.91
CA SER A 81 1.01 8.05 4.02
C SER A 81 2.48 8.39 3.98
N LEU A 82 2.82 9.69 3.88
CA LEU A 82 4.21 10.13 3.86
C LEU A 82 4.89 9.85 5.21
N LEU A 83 4.23 10.18 6.32
CA LEU A 83 4.77 9.91 7.65
C LEU A 83 4.91 8.39 7.91
N SER A 84 3.89 7.61 7.56
CA SER A 84 3.96 6.14 7.66
C SER A 84 5.07 5.58 6.80
N MET A 85 5.20 6.04 5.55
CA MET A 85 6.25 5.60 4.64
C MET A 85 7.65 5.79 5.24
N VAL A 86 7.94 6.98 5.76
CA VAL A 86 9.27 7.28 6.31
C VAL A 86 9.52 6.51 7.61
N ILE A 87 8.60 6.62 8.57
CA ILE A 87 8.81 6.06 9.91
C ILE A 87 8.75 4.53 9.88
N SER A 88 7.76 3.94 9.20
CA SER A 88 7.63 2.48 9.11
C SER A 88 8.80 1.85 8.37
N THR A 89 9.27 2.47 7.28
CA THR A 89 10.41 1.96 6.53
C THR A 89 11.67 1.98 7.39
N PHE A 90 11.94 3.09 8.07
CA PHE A 90 13.09 3.20 8.95
C PHE A 90 13.04 2.14 10.07
N LEU A 91 11.91 2.00 10.76
CA LEU A 91 11.74 1.03 11.85
C LEU A 91 11.87 -0.41 11.32
N THR A 92 11.19 -0.74 10.23
CA THR A 92 11.22 -2.09 9.65
C THR A 92 12.63 -2.51 9.25
N ILE A 93 13.35 -1.64 8.54
CA ILE A 93 14.72 -1.93 8.08
C ILE A 93 15.68 -2.03 9.26
N SER A 94 15.57 -1.12 10.24
CA SER A 94 16.43 -1.14 11.44
C SER A 94 16.21 -2.40 12.27
N VAL A 95 14.96 -2.77 12.54
CA VAL A 95 14.61 -4.00 13.28
C VAL A 95 15.07 -5.24 12.52
N ALA A 96 14.85 -5.28 11.21
CA ALA A 96 15.28 -6.39 10.36
C ALA A 96 16.79 -6.57 10.38
N TYR A 97 17.56 -5.49 10.27
CA TYR A 97 19.02 -5.50 10.34
C TYR A 97 19.51 -6.03 11.70
N VAL A 98 19.01 -5.47 12.80
CA VAL A 98 19.35 -5.90 14.17
C VAL A 98 19.08 -7.39 14.36
N LEU A 99 17.89 -7.85 13.94
CA LEU A 99 17.47 -9.25 14.05
C LEU A 99 18.19 -10.18 13.09
N SER A 100 18.79 -9.69 12.01
CA SER A 100 19.59 -10.50 11.09
C SER A 100 21.05 -10.57 11.53
N ARG A 101 21.65 -9.43 11.86
CA ARG A 101 23.11 -9.28 12.03
C ARG A 101 23.56 -9.42 13.49
N LEU A 102 22.85 -8.79 14.42
CA LEU A 102 23.29 -8.75 15.80
C LEU A 102 22.87 -10.03 16.57
N ARG A 103 23.70 -10.43 17.52
CA ARG A 103 23.44 -11.57 18.40
C ARG A 103 23.15 -11.07 19.81
N PHE A 104 21.93 -11.30 20.32
CA PHE A 104 21.54 -10.98 21.68
C PHE A 104 20.59 -12.06 22.24
N ALA A 105 20.55 -12.20 23.54
CA ALA A 105 19.85 -13.31 24.22
C ALA A 105 18.35 -13.38 23.88
N PHE A 106 17.68 -12.22 23.77
CA PHE A 106 16.23 -12.14 23.50
C PHE A 106 15.83 -12.27 22.03
N ARG A 107 16.78 -12.40 21.08
CA ARG A 107 16.51 -12.47 19.63
C ARG A 107 15.55 -13.61 19.25
N LYS A 108 15.82 -14.84 19.71
CA LYS A 108 14.99 -16.02 19.36
C LYS A 108 13.58 -15.91 19.98
N PRO A 109 13.42 -15.63 21.29
CA PRO A 109 12.11 -15.41 21.87
C PRO A 109 11.30 -14.30 21.18
N PHE A 110 11.92 -13.17 20.83
CA PHE A 110 11.28 -12.09 20.12
C PHE A 110 10.72 -12.55 18.76
N LEU A 111 11.50 -13.27 17.98
CA LEU A 111 11.05 -13.80 16.68
C LEU A 111 9.88 -14.78 16.84
N GLN A 112 9.91 -15.64 17.86
CA GLN A 112 8.84 -16.59 18.12
C GLN A 112 7.54 -15.88 18.54
N ILE A 113 7.63 -14.94 19.47
CA ILE A 113 6.46 -14.13 19.90
C ILE A 113 5.87 -13.36 18.74
N ALA A 114 6.71 -12.70 17.94
CA ALA A 114 6.24 -11.94 16.78
C ALA A 114 5.58 -12.83 15.74
N LEU A 115 6.08 -14.05 15.51
CA LEU A 115 5.44 -15.03 14.64
C LEU A 115 4.05 -15.42 15.15
N VAL A 116 3.93 -15.76 16.44
CA VAL A 116 2.64 -16.12 17.06
C VAL A 116 1.65 -14.96 16.96
N LEU A 117 2.09 -13.73 17.26
CA LEU A 117 1.25 -12.54 17.13
C LEU A 117 0.80 -12.30 15.67
N GLY A 118 1.67 -12.59 14.70
CA GLY A 118 1.34 -12.51 13.28
C GLY A 118 0.31 -13.52 12.78
N MET A 119 0.05 -14.59 13.53
CA MET A 119 -0.98 -15.59 13.20
C MET A 119 -2.39 -15.15 13.66
N PHE A 120 -2.51 -14.11 14.47
CA PHE A 120 -3.82 -13.61 14.88
C PHE A 120 -4.55 -12.98 13.69
N PRO A 121 -5.86 -13.26 13.54
CA PRO A 121 -6.67 -12.63 12.49
C PRO A 121 -6.65 -11.11 12.60
N GLY A 122 -6.35 -10.41 11.50
CA GLY A 122 -6.16 -8.95 11.50
C GLY A 122 -7.37 -8.17 12.04
N PHE A 123 -8.59 -8.63 11.78
CA PHE A 123 -9.80 -7.97 12.29
C PHE A 123 -9.95 -8.03 13.82
N MET A 124 -9.45 -9.12 14.47
CA MET A 124 -9.41 -9.18 15.93
C MET A 124 -8.43 -8.17 16.52
N SER A 125 -7.29 -8.03 15.89
CA SER A 125 -6.30 -7.01 16.25
C SER A 125 -6.87 -5.59 16.12
N MET A 126 -7.70 -5.33 15.09
CA MET A 126 -8.38 -4.04 14.90
C MET A 126 -9.28 -3.68 16.09
N ILE A 127 -10.04 -4.64 16.60
CA ILE A 127 -10.92 -4.42 17.77
C ILE A 127 -10.08 -4.11 19.03
N ALA A 128 -9.02 -4.86 19.27
CA ALA A 128 -8.13 -4.62 20.40
C ALA A 128 -7.48 -3.22 20.32
N LEU A 129 -6.96 -2.85 19.14
CA LEU A 129 -6.36 -1.54 18.89
C LEU A 129 -7.37 -0.39 19.07
N TYR A 130 -8.62 -0.58 18.65
CA TYR A 130 -9.67 0.40 18.88
C TYR A 130 -9.86 0.68 20.39
N TYR A 131 -9.97 -0.37 21.22
CA TYR A 131 -10.14 -0.17 22.66
C TYR A 131 -8.91 0.45 23.33
N ILE A 132 -7.70 0.10 22.90
CA ILE A 132 -6.47 0.72 23.36
C ILE A 132 -6.46 2.21 23.03
N LEU A 133 -6.70 2.57 21.75
CA LEU A 133 -6.74 3.97 21.33
C LEU A 133 -7.87 4.75 22.01
N LYS A 134 -9.03 4.13 22.22
CA LYS A 134 -10.13 4.74 22.96
C LYS A 134 -9.73 5.05 24.40
N GLY A 135 -9.08 4.12 25.09
CA GLY A 135 -8.57 4.32 26.45
C GLY A 135 -7.53 5.44 26.55
N LEU A 136 -6.78 5.66 25.48
CA LEU A 136 -5.78 6.72 25.37
C LEU A 136 -6.32 8.06 24.83
N ASN A 137 -7.62 8.15 24.51
CA ASN A 137 -8.24 9.30 23.81
C ASN A 137 -7.59 9.62 22.46
N MET A 138 -7.14 8.59 21.73
CA MET A 138 -6.44 8.70 20.44
C MET A 138 -7.27 8.20 19.26
N LEU A 139 -8.61 8.27 19.31
CA LEU A 139 -9.48 7.97 18.17
C LEU A 139 -9.47 9.13 17.17
N ASN A 140 -8.32 9.37 16.54
CA ASN A 140 -8.06 10.47 15.63
C ASN A 140 -6.98 10.07 14.60
N LEU A 141 -6.63 11.01 13.69
CA LEU A 141 -5.60 10.79 12.65
C LEU A 141 -4.22 10.43 13.22
N PHE A 142 -3.86 10.97 14.40
CA PHE A 142 -2.59 10.64 15.03
C PHE A 142 -2.58 9.20 15.56
N GLY A 143 -3.65 8.75 16.22
CA GLY A 143 -3.78 7.35 16.65
C GLY A 143 -3.77 6.38 15.46
N LEU A 144 -4.42 6.74 14.36
CA LEU A 144 -4.38 5.97 13.13
C LEU A 144 -2.96 5.87 12.56
N LEU A 145 -2.20 6.97 12.54
CA LEU A 145 -0.78 6.99 12.16
C LEU A 145 0.06 6.05 13.02
N LEU A 146 -0.13 6.08 14.36
CA LEU A 146 0.61 5.20 15.27
C LEU A 146 0.36 3.73 14.96
N VAL A 147 -0.87 3.37 14.59
CA VAL A 147 -1.19 1.99 14.21
C VAL A 147 -0.54 1.60 12.89
N TYR A 148 -0.56 2.45 11.87
CA TYR A 148 0.13 2.15 10.61
C TYR A 148 1.64 2.00 10.80
N VAL A 149 2.24 2.86 11.64
CA VAL A 149 3.66 2.76 11.98
C VAL A 149 3.97 1.50 12.79
N GLY A 150 3.16 1.20 13.80
CA GLY A 150 3.33 0.02 14.65
C GLY A 150 3.01 -1.30 13.93
N GLY A 151 1.99 -1.29 13.06
CA GLY A 151 1.60 -2.45 12.25
C GLY A 151 2.63 -2.87 11.21
N ALA A 152 3.53 -1.96 10.83
CA ALA A 152 4.67 -2.27 9.97
C ALA A 152 5.65 -3.28 10.63
N GLY A 153 5.53 -3.49 11.94
CA GLY A 153 6.40 -4.37 12.72
C GLY A 153 6.54 -5.80 12.19
N LEU A 154 5.51 -6.38 11.58
CA LEU A 154 5.60 -7.73 11.00
C LEU A 154 6.28 -7.76 9.61
N GLY A 155 6.34 -6.65 8.90
CA GLY A 155 7.08 -6.50 7.65
C GLY A 155 8.59 -6.74 7.82
N PHE A 156 9.12 -6.64 9.05
CA PHE A 156 10.53 -6.89 9.33
C PHE A 156 10.96 -8.34 9.02
N TYR A 157 10.05 -9.32 9.03
CA TYR A 157 10.39 -10.70 8.68
C TYR A 157 10.86 -10.82 7.22
N VAL A 158 10.15 -10.16 6.29
CA VAL A 158 10.52 -10.15 4.88
C VAL A 158 11.86 -9.45 4.69
N ALA A 159 12.02 -8.28 5.31
CA ALA A 159 13.25 -7.51 5.26
C ALA A 159 14.43 -8.26 5.93
N LYS A 160 14.19 -8.94 7.06
CA LYS A 160 15.18 -9.79 7.73
C LYS A 160 15.61 -10.96 6.82
N GLY A 161 14.64 -11.63 6.18
CA GLY A 161 14.94 -12.69 5.22
C GLY A 161 15.86 -12.21 4.10
N PHE A 162 15.68 -11.01 3.61
CA PHE A 162 16.57 -10.39 2.63
C PHE A 162 17.98 -10.15 3.21
N PHE A 163 18.09 -9.55 4.40
CA PHE A 163 19.40 -9.37 5.05
C PHE A 163 20.11 -10.69 5.30
N ASP A 164 19.39 -11.77 5.60
CA ASP A 164 19.99 -13.10 5.81
C ASP A 164 20.64 -13.67 4.51
N THR A 165 20.25 -13.18 3.32
CA THR A 165 20.86 -13.59 2.04
C THR A 165 22.19 -12.88 1.74
N ILE A 166 22.47 -11.77 2.41
CA ILE A 166 23.74 -11.03 2.24
C ILE A 166 24.86 -11.76 2.99
N PRO A 167 25.98 -12.08 2.36
CA PRO A 167 27.11 -12.77 3.01
C PRO A 167 27.62 -11.98 4.23
N ARG A 168 27.83 -12.69 5.35
CA ARG A 168 28.37 -12.07 6.59
C ARG A 168 29.80 -11.61 6.46
N SER A 169 30.58 -12.20 5.55
CA SER A 169 31.94 -11.79 5.28
C SER A 169 32.10 -10.31 4.91
N ILE A 170 31.05 -9.68 4.40
CA ILE A 170 31.05 -8.25 4.11
C ILE A 170 31.07 -7.44 5.41
N ASP A 171 30.24 -7.82 6.39
CA ASP A 171 30.19 -7.17 7.70
C ASP A 171 31.49 -7.42 8.47
N GLU A 172 31.99 -8.67 8.46
CA GLU A 172 33.25 -9.09 9.12
C GLU A 172 34.47 -8.35 8.55
N ALA A 173 34.53 -8.12 7.24
CA ALA A 173 35.59 -7.32 6.62
C ALA A 173 35.57 -5.85 7.11
N ALA A 174 34.37 -5.26 7.18
CA ALA A 174 34.22 -3.88 7.69
C ALA A 174 34.57 -3.77 9.18
N GLU A 175 34.27 -4.81 9.99
CA GLU A 175 34.67 -4.87 11.40
C GLU A 175 36.20 -4.95 11.57
N ILE A 176 36.88 -5.70 10.69
CA ILE A 176 38.36 -5.76 10.67
C ILE A 176 38.95 -4.36 10.31
N ASP A 177 38.29 -3.61 9.43
CA ASP A 177 38.68 -2.25 9.08
C ASP A 177 38.32 -1.22 10.18
N GLY A 178 37.78 -1.68 11.31
CA GLY A 178 37.47 -0.84 12.47
C GLY A 178 36.11 -0.13 12.41
N ALA A 179 35.24 -0.54 11.49
CA ALA A 179 33.88 0.04 11.41
C ALA A 179 33.01 -0.40 12.59
N THR A 180 32.28 0.53 13.17
CA THR A 180 31.25 0.24 14.18
C THR A 180 30.01 -0.39 13.54
N ASN A 181 29.20 -1.14 14.30
CA ASN A 181 27.94 -1.71 13.82
C ASN A 181 27.00 -0.68 13.16
N TRP A 182 27.02 0.57 13.66
CA TRP A 182 26.24 1.67 13.10
C TRP A 182 26.78 2.13 11.73
N GLN A 183 28.09 2.17 11.59
CA GLN A 183 28.73 2.49 10.30
C GLN A 183 28.47 1.40 9.28
N VAL A 184 28.58 0.11 9.68
CA VAL A 184 28.22 -1.02 8.82
C VAL A 184 26.75 -0.94 8.38
N PHE A 185 25.85 -0.62 9.31
CA PHE A 185 24.42 -0.46 8.96
C PHE A 185 24.21 0.66 7.93
N LEU A 186 24.78 1.85 8.17
CA LEU A 186 24.53 3.02 7.31
C LEU A 186 25.21 2.91 5.95
N HIS A 187 26.48 2.45 5.91
CA HIS A 187 27.28 2.50 4.69
C HIS A 187 27.25 1.20 3.87
N ILE A 188 26.85 0.10 4.48
CA ILE A 188 26.78 -1.22 3.82
C ILE A 188 25.36 -1.75 3.84
N GLY A 189 24.76 -1.90 5.00
CA GLY A 189 23.43 -2.49 5.18
C GLY A 189 22.33 -1.74 4.43
N LEU A 190 22.21 -0.44 4.63
CA LEU A 190 21.18 0.37 3.95
C LEU A 190 21.37 0.39 2.41
N PRO A 191 22.55 0.66 1.85
CA PRO A 191 22.73 0.64 0.40
C PRO A 191 22.42 -0.73 -0.23
N LEU A 192 22.80 -1.83 0.41
CA LEU A 192 22.52 -3.16 -0.09
C LEU A 192 21.03 -3.54 0.03
N SER A 193 20.31 -2.96 1.01
CA SER A 193 18.89 -3.22 1.23
C SER A 193 17.94 -2.32 0.42
N LYS A 194 18.44 -1.56 -0.56
CA LYS A 194 17.60 -0.70 -1.43
C LYS A 194 16.30 -1.36 -1.92
N PRO A 195 16.30 -2.61 -2.43
CA PRO A 195 15.06 -3.25 -2.86
C PRO A 195 14.03 -3.40 -1.73
N MET A 196 14.50 -3.72 -0.52
CA MET A 196 13.62 -3.85 0.65
C MET A 196 13.13 -2.50 1.18
N ILE A 197 13.97 -1.47 1.14
CA ILE A 197 13.57 -0.10 1.47
C ILE A 197 12.44 0.33 0.54
N VAL A 198 12.58 0.10 -0.76
CA VAL A 198 11.56 0.44 -1.75
C VAL A 198 10.26 -0.33 -1.50
N TYR A 199 10.35 -1.65 -1.26
CA TYR A 199 9.19 -2.49 -0.96
C TYR A 199 8.44 -2.02 0.29
N THR A 200 9.15 -1.77 1.39
CA THR A 200 8.54 -1.31 2.65
C THR A 200 7.96 0.08 2.53
N ALA A 201 8.64 0.98 1.81
CA ALA A 201 8.15 2.34 1.56
C ALA A 201 6.86 2.33 0.74
N LEU A 202 6.80 1.54 -0.34
CA LEU A 202 5.60 1.39 -1.16
C LEU A 202 4.42 0.86 -0.36
N THR A 203 4.60 -0.23 0.36
CA THR A 203 3.53 -0.85 1.14
C THR A 203 3.01 0.07 2.24
N ALA A 204 3.90 0.77 2.94
CA ALA A 204 3.53 1.72 3.99
C ALA A 204 2.83 2.97 3.43
N PHE A 205 3.21 3.43 2.23
CA PHE A 205 2.53 4.56 1.57
C PHE A 205 1.13 4.19 1.09
N ILE A 206 0.96 3.00 0.50
CA ILE A 206 -0.32 2.58 -0.11
C ILE A 206 -1.37 2.25 0.97
N ALA A 207 -0.96 1.73 2.12
CA ALA A 207 -1.89 1.25 3.15
C ALA A 207 -2.98 2.28 3.53
N PRO A 208 -2.69 3.55 3.86
CA PRO A 208 -3.73 4.53 4.20
C PRO A 208 -4.68 4.89 3.04
N TRP A 209 -4.27 4.68 1.78
CA TRP A 209 -5.09 4.98 0.59
C TRP A 209 -6.16 3.92 0.33
N THR A 210 -5.97 2.71 0.85
CA THR A 210 -6.85 1.55 0.60
C THR A 210 -7.63 1.12 1.83
N ASP A 211 -7.20 1.52 3.03
CA ASP A 211 -7.86 1.15 4.28
C ASP A 211 -9.07 2.04 4.57
N PHE A 212 -10.25 1.54 4.29
CA PHE A 212 -11.52 2.17 4.68
C PHE A 212 -12.13 1.54 5.94
N ILE A 213 -11.74 0.29 6.29
CA ILE A 213 -12.34 -0.44 7.40
C ILE A 213 -11.80 0.08 8.73
N PHE A 214 -10.49 -0.03 8.96
CA PHE A 214 -9.89 0.36 10.22
C PHE A 214 -9.90 1.88 10.40
N SER A 215 -9.59 2.64 9.35
CA SER A 215 -9.74 4.09 9.37
C SER A 215 -11.18 4.52 9.69
N GLY A 216 -12.19 3.80 9.18
CA GLY A 216 -13.58 4.02 9.51
C GLY A 216 -13.88 3.75 10.99
N ILE A 217 -13.40 2.64 11.56
CA ILE A 217 -13.59 2.31 12.98
C ILE A 217 -13.01 3.41 13.89
N ILE A 218 -11.84 3.96 13.55
CA ILE A 218 -11.16 4.98 14.35
C ILE A 218 -11.79 6.37 14.16
N LEU A 219 -12.05 6.76 12.91
CA LEU A 219 -12.41 8.16 12.59
C LEU A 219 -13.92 8.44 12.60
N SER A 220 -14.78 7.41 12.52
CA SER A 220 -16.23 7.58 12.57
C SER A 220 -16.72 8.23 13.86
N THR A 221 -16.01 8.00 14.96
CA THR A 221 -16.35 8.51 16.30
C THR A 221 -16.18 10.03 16.43
N SER A 222 -15.37 10.65 15.57
CA SER A 222 -15.12 12.10 15.63
C SER A 222 -16.34 12.94 15.23
N GLY A 223 -17.29 12.36 14.47
CA GLY A 223 -18.44 13.08 13.90
C GLY A 223 -18.07 14.19 12.91
N ASN A 224 -16.78 14.41 12.64
CA ASN A 224 -16.27 15.45 11.77
C ASN A 224 -15.74 14.85 10.45
N ALA A 225 -16.50 15.01 9.37
CA ALA A 225 -16.11 14.50 8.07
C ALA A 225 -14.75 15.04 7.56
N LYS A 226 -14.30 16.21 8.01
CA LYS A 226 -13.00 16.78 7.61
C LYS A 226 -11.80 15.97 8.10
N THR A 227 -11.97 15.14 9.13
CA THR A 227 -10.89 14.30 9.69
C THR A 227 -10.76 12.93 9.05
N TYR A 228 -11.57 12.60 8.06
CA TYR A 228 -11.52 11.28 7.42
C TYR A 228 -10.31 11.12 6.51
N THR A 229 -9.90 9.86 6.31
CA THR A 229 -9.03 9.48 5.19
C THR A 229 -9.84 9.41 3.91
N VAL A 230 -9.17 9.48 2.75
CA VAL A 230 -9.85 9.45 1.45
C VAL A 230 -10.59 8.13 1.23
N ALA A 231 -10.01 6.99 1.64
CA ALA A 231 -10.67 5.69 1.49
C ALA A 231 -11.96 5.61 2.31
N TYR A 232 -11.92 6.02 3.58
CA TYR A 232 -13.11 6.03 4.43
C TYR A 232 -14.12 7.11 4.00
N GLY A 233 -13.66 8.28 3.59
CA GLY A 233 -14.54 9.35 3.09
C GLY A 233 -15.32 8.93 1.85
N LEU A 234 -14.65 8.31 0.87
CA LEU A 234 -15.29 7.77 -0.34
C LEU A 234 -16.25 6.62 -0.01
N TYR A 235 -15.87 5.70 0.88
CA TYR A 235 -16.77 4.66 1.37
C TYR A 235 -18.04 5.27 1.99
N ASN A 236 -17.88 6.26 2.86
CA ASN A 236 -18.99 6.93 3.55
C ASN A 236 -19.90 7.67 2.56
N MET A 237 -19.33 8.28 1.51
CA MET A 237 -20.07 8.99 0.48
C MET A 237 -21.12 8.11 -0.22
N VAL A 238 -20.83 6.83 -0.43
CA VAL A 238 -21.73 5.89 -1.11
C VAL A 238 -22.66 5.17 -0.12
N HIS A 239 -22.18 4.87 1.11
CA HIS A 239 -22.92 4.03 2.05
C HIS A 239 -23.83 4.80 3.03
N THR A 240 -23.52 6.07 3.31
CA THR A 240 -24.29 6.86 4.28
C THR A 240 -25.22 7.91 3.66
N ALA A 241 -25.22 8.06 2.34
CA ALA A 241 -26.13 8.94 1.63
C ALA A 241 -27.57 8.45 1.87
N LYS A 242 -28.22 9.01 2.89
CA LYS A 242 -29.59 8.67 3.35
C LYS A 242 -30.56 8.57 2.17
N GLY A 243 -30.81 7.35 1.68
CA GLY A 243 -31.78 7.07 0.62
C GLY A 243 -31.32 7.30 -0.82
N ASN A 244 -30.13 7.85 -1.07
CA ASN A 244 -29.59 8.16 -2.40
C ASN A 244 -28.14 7.72 -2.59
N ALA A 245 -27.83 6.47 -2.26
CA ALA A 245 -26.49 5.88 -2.48
C ALA A 245 -26.01 6.03 -3.94
N THR A 246 -26.94 6.15 -4.88
CA THR A 246 -26.68 6.33 -6.31
C THR A 246 -26.37 7.77 -6.69
N ALA A 247 -26.88 8.78 -5.95
CA ALA A 247 -26.76 10.19 -6.32
C ALA A 247 -25.31 10.71 -6.42
N TYR A 248 -24.40 10.10 -5.68
CA TYR A 248 -22.99 10.51 -5.65
C TYR A 248 -22.04 9.48 -6.26
N PHE A 249 -22.58 8.43 -6.90
CA PHE A 249 -21.76 7.34 -7.41
C PHE A 249 -20.76 7.81 -8.48
N ALA A 250 -21.17 8.69 -9.40
CA ALA A 250 -20.29 9.24 -10.43
C ALA A 250 -19.15 10.09 -9.82
N GLN A 251 -19.44 10.88 -8.76
CA GLN A 251 -18.41 11.63 -8.03
C GLN A 251 -17.50 10.69 -7.24
N PHE A 252 -18.03 9.64 -6.63
CA PHE A 252 -17.24 8.59 -5.97
C PHE A 252 -16.25 7.96 -6.95
N VAL A 253 -16.71 7.58 -8.15
CA VAL A 253 -15.86 6.99 -9.20
C VAL A 253 -14.78 7.96 -9.66
N ALA A 254 -15.11 9.26 -9.83
CA ALA A 254 -14.13 10.31 -10.11
C ALA A 254 -13.09 10.42 -8.98
N GLY A 255 -13.52 10.33 -7.72
CA GLY A 255 -12.63 10.27 -6.57
C GLY A 255 -11.69 9.07 -6.61
N CYS A 256 -12.19 7.89 -6.99
CA CYS A 256 -11.36 6.68 -7.16
C CYS A 256 -10.28 6.86 -8.24
N VAL A 257 -10.60 7.53 -9.35
CA VAL A 257 -9.61 7.85 -10.39
C VAL A 257 -8.54 8.81 -9.86
N ILE A 258 -8.95 9.86 -9.13
CA ILE A 258 -7.99 10.83 -8.55
C ILE A 258 -7.02 10.14 -7.57
N ILE A 259 -7.51 9.28 -6.69
CA ILE A 259 -6.64 8.60 -5.71
C ILE A 259 -5.73 7.55 -6.35
N ALA A 260 -6.09 7.00 -7.50
CA ALA A 260 -5.23 6.08 -8.24
C ALA A 260 -3.98 6.78 -8.80
N ILE A 261 -4.04 8.10 -9.07
CA ILE A 261 -2.92 8.86 -9.66
C ILE A 261 -1.67 8.85 -8.78
N PRO A 262 -1.68 9.30 -7.50
CA PRO A 262 -0.48 9.31 -6.67
C PRO A 262 0.09 7.92 -6.43
N ILE A 263 -0.76 6.91 -6.30
CA ILE A 263 -0.34 5.51 -6.14
C ILE A 263 0.36 5.01 -7.39
N THR A 264 -0.23 5.26 -8.57
CA THR A 264 0.35 4.85 -9.87
C THR A 264 1.68 5.55 -10.13
N ILE A 265 1.75 6.86 -9.87
CA ILE A 265 2.98 7.63 -10.02
C ILE A 265 4.09 7.03 -9.14
N LEU A 266 3.82 6.82 -7.86
CA LEU A 266 4.80 6.23 -6.95
C LEU A 266 5.23 4.84 -7.42
N PHE A 267 4.28 3.98 -7.82
CA PHE A 267 4.56 2.65 -8.32
C PHE A 267 5.46 2.67 -9.56
N VAL A 268 5.17 3.52 -10.55
CA VAL A 268 5.97 3.64 -11.78
C VAL A 268 7.41 4.05 -11.48
N PHE A 269 7.63 4.97 -10.54
CA PHE A 269 8.99 5.36 -10.14
C PHE A 269 9.72 4.25 -9.40
N MET A 270 9.04 3.45 -8.62
CA MET A 270 9.65 2.47 -7.73
C MET A 270 9.72 1.05 -8.33
N GLN A 271 8.92 0.72 -9.36
CA GLN A 271 8.85 -0.61 -9.96
C GLN A 271 10.21 -1.18 -10.42
N LYS A 272 11.10 -0.32 -10.95
CA LYS A 272 12.44 -0.72 -11.40
C LYS A 272 13.30 -1.32 -10.26
N PHE A 273 13.15 -0.81 -9.05
CA PHE A 273 13.90 -1.30 -7.89
C PHE A 273 13.28 -2.60 -7.36
N TYR A 274 11.96 -2.74 -7.47
CA TYR A 274 11.23 -3.93 -7.06
C TYR A 274 11.58 -5.14 -7.95
N VAL A 275 11.54 -4.95 -9.28
CA VAL A 275 11.86 -5.99 -10.25
C VAL A 275 13.31 -6.46 -10.10
N ASN A 276 14.28 -5.54 -10.01
CA ASN A 276 15.69 -5.88 -9.86
C ASN A 276 15.98 -6.60 -8.52
N GLY A 277 15.23 -6.32 -7.46
CA GLY A 277 15.41 -6.97 -6.17
C GLY A 277 14.92 -8.42 -6.14
N ILE A 278 13.80 -8.71 -6.80
CA ILE A 278 13.24 -10.08 -6.86
C ILE A 278 14.06 -10.97 -7.80
N THR A 279 14.56 -10.43 -8.91
CA THR A 279 15.33 -11.21 -9.89
C THR A 279 16.79 -11.45 -9.48
N ALA A 280 17.36 -10.60 -8.65
CA ALA A 280 18.74 -10.79 -8.16
C ALA A 280 18.98 -12.12 -7.38
N GLY A 281 17.90 -12.74 -6.88
CA GLY A 281 17.96 -14.07 -6.24
C GLY A 281 17.76 -15.25 -7.20
N ALA A 282 17.23 -15.00 -8.40
CA ALA A 282 16.88 -16.05 -9.37
C ALA A 282 18.01 -16.40 -10.36
N ASP A 283 19.06 -15.58 -10.43
CA ASP A 283 20.15 -15.72 -11.42
C ASP A 283 21.35 -16.53 -10.88
N LYS A 284 21.11 -17.38 -9.87
CA LYS A 284 22.08 -18.36 -9.36
C LYS A 284 21.71 -19.78 -9.83
N GLY A 285 21.62 -19.95 -11.14
CA GLY A 285 21.43 -21.26 -11.76
C GLY A 285 22.24 -21.37 -13.02
#